data_cd432969b99582885288a90f60eb2203
#
_entry.id   cd432969b99582885288a90f60eb2203
#
_cell.length_a   1.000
_cell.length_b   1.000
_cell.length_c   1.000
_cell.angle_alpha   90.00
_cell.angle_beta   90.00
_cell.angle_gamma   90.00
#
_symmetry.space_group_name_H-M   'P 1'
#
loop_
_entity.id
_entity.type
_entity.pdbx_description
1 polymer ?
#
loop_
_entity_poly.entity_id
_entity_poly.type
_entity_poly.pdbx_seq_one_letter_code
_entity_poly.pdbx_strand_id
1 'polypeptide(L)'
;MTALKSTPRLNLRMVAALACAVALGCGPARAADEETWPALKADLFGTKAIVTDAVGLELDAPYRAEDAAIVPITVKIAASLGAIKSLTLVIDKNPAPMAAAFTFGPAAGTGDRSIATRLRFDNYSNLRAIVEKEDGTLLMVTKFVKGAGGCSAPSLKDADEAMANLGKSQVKLLASPEGNKDMRSGLVMVRHPNYSGMQMNQETGLYIPAKYVSKMDVSRGGETVFKLEAGISISADPNIRFTFANGSNNQIAVTTTDSDGNVFTAQTAASGS
;
A
#
# COMPACT_ATOMS: atom_id res chain seq x y z
N MET A 1 -19.28 46.74 83.15
CA MET A 1 -18.67 45.41 83.21
C MET A 1 -18.97 44.70 81.90
N THR A 2 -18.05 44.78 80.98
CA THR A 2 -18.22 44.06 79.69
C THR A 2 -16.81 43.72 79.20
N ALA A 3 -16.50 42.43 79.16
CA ALA A 3 -15.20 41.89 78.84
C ALA A 3 -14.96 41.88 77.33
N LEU A 4 -13.85 42.46 76.89
CA LEU A 4 -13.32 42.33 75.51
C LEU A 4 -12.72 40.93 75.32
N LYS A 5 -13.25 40.20 74.34
CA LYS A 5 -12.64 38.97 73.83
C LYS A 5 -11.59 39.32 72.76
N SER A 6 -10.34 38.92 73.00
CA SER A 6 -9.21 39.02 72.07
C SER A 6 -9.32 38.00 70.96
N THR A 7 -9.22 38.42 69.70
CA THR A 7 -9.08 37.55 68.52
C THR A 7 -7.59 37.22 68.29
N PRO A 8 -7.25 35.95 67.98
CA PRO A 8 -5.89 35.61 67.64
C PRO A 8 -5.54 36.02 66.17
N ARG A 9 -4.42 36.68 66.02
CA ARG A 9 -3.82 37.03 64.71
C ARG A 9 -3.26 35.77 64.06
N LEU A 10 -3.86 35.36 62.94
CA LEU A 10 -3.39 34.26 62.12
C LEU A 10 -2.15 34.72 61.34
N ASN A 11 -1.03 34.04 61.59
CA ASN A 11 0.26 34.33 60.94
C ASN A 11 0.24 34.01 59.45
N LEU A 12 0.30 35.04 58.60
CA LEU A 12 0.35 35.05 57.15
C LEU A 12 1.81 34.75 56.66
N ARG A 13 2.38 33.60 57.04
CA ARG A 13 3.75 33.24 56.59
C ARG A 13 3.91 31.78 56.13
N MET A 14 2.85 31.07 55.83
CA MET A 14 2.95 29.66 55.48
C MET A 14 2.08 29.24 54.28
N VAL A 15 1.97 30.07 53.26
CA VAL A 15 1.28 29.73 51.96
C VAL A 15 2.15 30.18 50.79
N ALA A 16 3.43 29.91 50.83
CA ALA A 16 4.35 30.21 49.71
C ALA A 16 5.33 29.06 49.40
N ALA A 17 4.83 27.81 49.38
CA ALA A 17 5.70 26.70 48.97
C ALA A 17 4.90 25.50 48.45
N LEU A 18 3.97 25.69 47.49
CA LEU A 18 3.42 24.55 46.74
C LEU A 18 2.88 24.98 45.38
N ALA A 19 3.71 25.65 44.58
CA ALA A 19 3.37 26.04 43.21
C ALA A 19 4.61 25.95 42.31
N CYS A 20 5.26 24.80 42.28
CA CYS A 20 6.31 24.50 41.29
C CYS A 20 6.49 22.99 41.20
N ALA A 21 5.76 22.30 40.34
CA ALA A 21 6.15 21.05 39.69
C ALA A 21 5.00 20.44 38.87
N VAL A 22 4.49 21.18 37.88
CA VAL A 22 3.79 20.55 36.76
C VAL A 22 4.31 21.19 35.47
N ALA A 23 5.59 21.04 35.22
CA ALA A 23 6.15 21.10 33.88
C ALA A 23 6.11 19.67 33.33
N LEU A 24 4.92 19.16 33.05
CA LEU A 24 4.76 17.90 32.30
C LEU A 24 5.25 18.13 30.88
N GLY A 25 6.33 17.46 30.56
CA GLY A 25 6.92 17.38 29.25
C GLY A 25 5.88 17.02 28.19
N CYS A 26 5.51 18.00 27.38
CA CYS A 26 4.98 17.75 26.06
C CYS A 26 6.16 17.22 25.22
N GLY A 27 6.48 15.94 25.35
CA GLY A 27 7.36 15.25 24.42
C GLY A 27 6.70 15.28 23.03
N PRO A 28 7.45 15.45 21.94
CA PRO A 28 6.88 15.43 20.61
C PRO A 28 6.18 14.11 20.37
N ALA A 29 4.93 14.18 19.90
CA ALA A 29 4.09 13.04 19.50
C ALA A 29 4.66 12.33 18.23
N ARG A 30 5.89 11.89 18.29
CA ARG A 30 6.62 11.22 17.21
C ARG A 30 6.82 9.73 17.44
N ALA A 31 6.55 9.25 18.65
CA ALA A 31 6.88 7.89 19.09
C ALA A 31 5.91 6.79 18.61
N ALA A 32 4.69 7.13 18.20
CA ALA A 32 3.70 6.10 17.85
C ALA A 32 3.88 5.50 16.44
N ASP A 33 4.64 6.13 15.54
CA ASP A 33 4.81 5.66 14.16
C ASP A 33 6.03 4.74 13.97
N GLU A 34 6.97 4.75 14.90
CA GLU A 34 8.16 3.87 14.86
C GLU A 34 7.93 2.51 15.51
N GLU A 35 6.90 2.35 16.36
CA GLU A 35 6.71 1.12 17.14
C GLU A 35 6.18 -0.08 16.32
N THR A 36 5.41 0.16 15.26
CA THR A 36 4.83 -0.93 14.44
C THR A 36 5.81 -1.57 13.49
N TRP A 37 6.71 -0.80 12.89
CA TRP A 37 7.62 -1.29 11.87
C TRP A 37 8.59 -2.39 12.33
N PRO A 38 9.23 -2.34 13.50
CA PRO A 38 10.13 -3.41 13.95
C PRO A 38 9.45 -4.78 14.02
N ALA A 39 8.20 -4.84 14.51
CA ALA A 39 7.41 -6.07 14.55
C ALA A 39 7.05 -6.55 13.15
N LEU A 40 6.52 -5.66 12.30
CA LEU A 40 6.19 -5.98 10.91
C LEU A 40 7.41 -6.45 10.12
N LYS A 41 8.56 -5.80 10.32
CA LYS A 41 9.82 -6.22 9.70
C LYS A 41 10.21 -7.63 10.12
N ALA A 42 10.11 -7.93 11.42
CA ALA A 42 10.44 -9.25 11.93
C ALA A 42 9.53 -10.35 11.34
N ASP A 43 8.24 -10.05 11.23
CA ASP A 43 7.23 -10.98 10.67
C ASP A 43 7.44 -11.21 9.17
N LEU A 44 7.69 -10.16 8.39
CA LEU A 44 7.76 -10.23 6.93
C LEU A 44 9.17 -10.60 6.41
N PHE A 45 10.22 -10.16 7.06
CA PHE A 45 11.60 -10.26 6.57
C PHE A 45 12.57 -10.91 7.56
N GLY A 46 12.09 -11.30 8.74
CA GLY A 46 12.91 -11.89 9.80
C GLY A 46 14.01 -10.95 10.27
N THR A 47 15.21 -11.50 10.44
CA THR A 47 16.39 -10.78 10.91
C THR A 47 17.20 -10.10 9.80
N LYS A 48 16.74 -10.16 8.54
CA LYS A 48 17.45 -9.56 7.40
C LYS A 48 17.66 -8.05 7.61
N ALA A 49 18.86 -7.58 7.33
CA ALA A 49 19.14 -6.14 7.28
C ALA A 49 18.44 -5.52 6.06
N ILE A 50 17.91 -4.30 6.25
CA ILE A 50 17.28 -3.53 5.18
C ILE A 50 18.05 -2.22 5.02
N VAL A 51 18.52 -1.95 3.81
CA VAL A 51 19.14 -0.67 3.45
C VAL A 51 18.03 0.33 3.16
N THR A 52 18.01 1.43 3.90
CA THR A 52 17.01 2.50 3.73
C THR A 52 17.52 3.55 2.74
N ASP A 53 16.58 4.25 2.10
CA ASP A 53 16.85 5.36 1.17
C ASP A 53 17.84 4.99 0.05
N ALA A 54 17.68 3.77 -0.47
CA ALA A 54 18.55 3.25 -1.53
C ALA A 54 18.42 4.08 -2.80
N VAL A 55 19.54 4.59 -3.30
CA VAL A 55 19.60 5.33 -4.57
C VAL A 55 19.16 4.42 -5.71
N GLY A 56 18.23 4.89 -6.55
CA GLY A 56 17.65 4.12 -7.65
C GLY A 56 16.37 3.38 -7.30
N LEU A 57 15.93 3.43 -6.04
CA LEU A 57 14.58 3.00 -5.63
C LEU A 57 13.75 4.25 -5.25
N GLU A 58 12.67 4.49 -5.98
CA GLU A 58 11.79 5.64 -5.77
C GLU A 58 10.37 5.17 -5.46
N LEU A 59 9.72 5.86 -4.54
CA LEU A 59 8.31 5.69 -4.21
C LEU A 59 7.62 7.04 -4.33
N ASP A 60 6.64 7.14 -5.22
CA ASP A 60 5.78 8.29 -5.35
C ASP A 60 4.41 7.98 -4.73
N ALA A 61 3.97 8.83 -3.82
CA ALA A 61 2.69 8.78 -3.15
C ALA A 61 2.34 10.19 -2.63
N PRO A 62 1.06 10.60 -2.63
CA PRO A 62 0.67 11.91 -2.11
C PRO A 62 0.88 11.97 -0.60
N TYR A 63 1.41 13.08 -0.09
CA TYR A 63 1.50 13.31 1.36
C TYR A 63 0.12 13.35 2.02
N ARG A 64 -0.90 13.90 1.33
CA ARG A 64 -2.31 13.91 1.74
C ARG A 64 -3.14 13.27 0.63
N ALA A 65 -3.81 12.18 0.97
CA ALA A 65 -4.76 11.52 0.07
C ALA A 65 -6.00 12.41 -0.11
N GLU A 66 -6.44 12.58 -1.35
CA GLU A 66 -7.75 13.17 -1.66
C GLU A 66 -8.87 12.20 -1.27
N ASP A 67 -8.67 10.93 -1.55
CA ASP A 67 -9.54 9.83 -1.14
C ASP A 67 -8.65 8.67 -0.61
N ALA A 68 -8.83 8.33 0.66
CA ALA A 68 -8.06 7.28 1.31
C ALA A 68 -8.37 5.85 0.78
N ALA A 69 -9.47 5.67 0.04
CA ALA A 69 -9.84 4.40 -0.57
C ALA A 69 -9.14 4.14 -1.92
N ILE A 70 -8.57 5.18 -2.55
CA ILE A 70 -8.01 5.10 -3.92
C ILE A 70 -6.70 5.89 -4.06
N VAL A 71 -5.80 5.78 -3.10
CA VAL A 71 -4.51 6.51 -3.08
C VAL A 71 -3.60 5.99 -4.20
N PRO A 72 -3.24 6.82 -5.20
CA PRO A 72 -2.34 6.40 -6.26
C PRO A 72 -0.91 6.31 -5.72
N ILE A 73 -0.20 5.24 -6.10
CA ILE A 73 1.21 5.05 -5.81
C ILE A 73 1.98 4.60 -7.04
N THR A 74 3.24 4.96 -7.11
CA THR A 74 4.18 4.47 -8.13
C THR A 74 5.52 4.12 -7.50
N VAL A 75 6.01 2.91 -7.76
CA VAL A 75 7.37 2.50 -7.42
C VAL A 75 8.19 2.47 -8.71
N LYS A 76 9.36 3.08 -8.69
CA LYS A 76 10.35 2.98 -9.76
C LYS A 76 11.62 2.33 -9.23
N ILE A 77 12.14 1.39 -9.99
CA ILE A 77 13.32 0.57 -9.65
C ILE A 77 14.29 0.71 -10.80
N ALA A 78 15.38 1.45 -10.60
CA ALA A 78 16.38 1.67 -11.63
C ALA A 78 17.15 0.37 -11.97
N ALA A 79 17.49 0.21 -13.24
CA ALA A 79 18.29 -0.93 -13.72
C ALA A 79 19.65 -1.03 -13.01
N SER A 80 20.20 0.10 -12.54
CA SER A 80 21.47 0.14 -11.79
C SER A 80 21.46 -0.64 -10.47
N LEU A 81 20.26 -0.96 -9.92
CA LEU A 81 20.14 -1.80 -8.72
C LEU A 81 20.41 -3.29 -9.00
N GLY A 82 20.51 -3.69 -10.28
CA GLY A 82 20.79 -5.05 -10.70
C GLY A 82 19.57 -5.96 -10.73
N ALA A 83 19.79 -7.26 -10.53
CA ALA A 83 18.73 -8.26 -10.63
C ALA A 83 17.79 -8.19 -9.42
N ILE A 84 16.52 -7.93 -9.69
CA ILE A 84 15.46 -7.77 -8.68
C ILE A 84 14.55 -8.99 -8.70
N LYS A 85 14.40 -9.61 -7.54
CA LYS A 85 13.55 -10.77 -7.29
C LYS A 85 12.10 -10.36 -6.99
N SER A 86 11.91 -9.39 -6.08
CA SER A 86 10.56 -9.03 -5.64
C SER A 86 10.44 -7.58 -5.20
N LEU A 87 9.19 -7.10 -5.12
CA LEU A 87 8.76 -5.84 -4.52
C LEU A 87 7.61 -6.11 -3.57
N THR A 88 7.75 -5.70 -2.32
CA THR A 88 6.68 -5.76 -1.31
C THR A 88 6.25 -4.35 -0.91
N LEU A 89 4.94 -4.10 -0.90
CA LEU A 89 4.32 -2.86 -0.43
C LEU A 89 3.69 -3.09 0.94
N VAL A 90 4.10 -2.29 1.93
CA VAL A 90 3.62 -2.40 3.30
C VAL A 90 3.06 -1.05 3.75
N ILE A 91 1.86 -1.05 4.34
CA ILE A 91 1.24 0.12 4.98
C ILE A 91 1.18 -0.18 6.48
N ASP A 92 2.05 0.45 7.26
CA ASP A 92 2.34 0.06 8.64
C ASP A 92 1.09 -0.08 9.53
N LYS A 93 0.09 0.79 9.35
CA LYS A 93 -1.10 0.87 10.21
C LYS A 93 -2.39 0.33 9.57
N ASN A 94 -2.30 -0.31 8.42
CA ASN A 94 -3.47 -0.98 7.85
C ASN A 94 -3.78 -2.27 8.60
N PRO A 95 -5.05 -2.71 8.65
CA PRO A 95 -5.45 -3.98 9.28
C PRO A 95 -4.74 -5.20 8.69
N ALA A 96 -4.42 -5.16 7.38
CA ALA A 96 -3.53 -6.08 6.71
C ALA A 96 -2.35 -5.27 6.15
N PRO A 97 -1.22 -5.18 6.89
CA PRO A 97 -0.11 -4.29 6.55
C PRO A 97 0.54 -4.61 5.20
N MET A 98 0.71 -5.89 4.84
CA MET A 98 1.18 -6.27 3.50
C MET A 98 0.07 -6.00 2.49
N ALA A 99 0.21 -4.91 1.73
CA ALA A 99 -0.78 -4.52 0.73
C ALA A 99 -0.65 -5.34 -0.56
N ALA A 100 0.59 -5.57 -1.00
CA ALA A 100 0.91 -6.31 -2.22
C ALA A 100 2.35 -6.83 -2.20
N ALA A 101 2.58 -8.02 -2.76
CA ALA A 101 3.89 -8.59 -3.01
C ALA A 101 3.98 -9.03 -4.47
N PHE A 102 4.94 -8.47 -5.21
CA PHE A 102 5.23 -8.79 -6.60
C PHE A 102 6.50 -9.64 -6.66
N THR A 103 6.43 -10.83 -7.23
CA THR A 103 7.60 -11.64 -7.58
C THR A 103 7.84 -11.52 -9.07
N PHE A 104 9.00 -11.02 -9.46
CA PHE A 104 9.33 -10.81 -10.87
C PHE A 104 9.83 -12.09 -11.53
N GLY A 105 9.44 -12.27 -12.79
CA GLY A 105 9.89 -13.38 -13.62
C GLY A 105 10.82 -12.92 -14.76
N PRO A 106 11.27 -13.86 -15.61
CA PRO A 106 12.22 -13.55 -16.68
C PRO A 106 11.76 -12.45 -17.65
N ALA A 107 10.47 -12.42 -17.98
CA ALA A 107 9.93 -11.43 -18.89
C ALA A 107 9.81 -10.01 -18.28
N ALA A 108 10.05 -9.84 -16.97
CA ALA A 108 10.20 -8.51 -16.39
C ALA A 108 11.41 -7.75 -16.93
N GLY A 109 12.46 -8.49 -17.35
CA GLY A 109 13.70 -7.93 -17.87
C GLY A 109 14.62 -7.38 -16.80
N THR A 110 15.68 -6.70 -17.23
CA THR A 110 16.71 -6.10 -16.35
C THR A 110 16.77 -4.58 -16.45
N GLY A 111 15.92 -3.97 -17.29
CA GLY A 111 15.83 -2.52 -17.43
C GLY A 111 15.09 -1.85 -16.26
N ASP A 112 14.89 -0.53 -16.40
CA ASP A 112 14.13 0.25 -15.41
C ASP A 112 12.71 -0.29 -15.28
N ARG A 113 12.32 -0.59 -14.04
CA ARG A 113 11.00 -1.11 -13.72
C ARG A 113 10.14 -0.06 -13.07
N SER A 114 8.85 -0.14 -13.37
CA SER A 114 7.84 0.68 -12.71
C SER A 114 6.60 -0.17 -12.42
N ILE A 115 6.07 -0.02 -11.21
CA ILE A 115 4.77 -0.55 -10.81
C ILE A 115 3.95 0.61 -10.28
N ALA A 116 2.77 0.84 -10.87
CA ALA A 116 1.82 1.83 -10.37
C ALA A 116 0.47 1.17 -10.11
N THR A 117 -0.14 1.49 -8.98
CA THR A 117 -1.44 0.97 -8.56
C THR A 117 -2.13 1.94 -7.60
N ARG A 118 -3.26 1.53 -7.01
CA ARG A 118 -3.98 2.31 -6.00
C ARG A 118 -4.18 1.48 -4.75
N LEU A 119 -3.93 2.10 -3.59
CA LEU A 119 -4.03 1.45 -2.29
C LEU A 119 -5.04 2.16 -1.39
N ARG A 120 -5.59 1.41 -0.43
CA ARG A 120 -6.41 1.94 0.66
C ARG A 120 -5.56 2.21 1.88
N PHE A 121 -5.82 3.32 2.54
CA PHE A 121 -5.22 3.68 3.82
C PHE A 121 -6.30 3.77 4.89
N ASP A 122 -6.17 2.98 5.94
CA ASP A 122 -7.11 3.01 7.06
C ASP A 122 -6.75 4.06 8.10
N ASN A 123 -5.47 4.34 8.25
CA ASN A 123 -4.92 5.35 9.15
C ASN A 123 -3.78 6.11 8.48
N TYR A 124 -3.47 7.31 9.00
CA TYR A 124 -2.24 8.02 8.66
C TYR A 124 -1.04 7.12 8.93
N SER A 125 -0.29 6.80 7.91
CA SER A 125 0.68 5.71 7.96
C SER A 125 1.87 5.92 7.04
N ASN A 126 2.98 5.26 7.36
CA ASN A 126 4.04 5.04 6.40
C ASN A 126 3.59 3.99 5.38
N LEU A 127 3.87 4.28 4.12
CA LEU A 127 3.92 3.34 3.01
C LEU A 127 5.38 3.00 2.76
N ARG A 128 5.70 1.72 2.75
CA ARG A 128 7.04 1.21 2.48
C ARG A 128 7.04 0.40 1.18
N ALA A 129 8.00 0.69 0.31
CA ALA A 129 8.34 -0.16 -0.82
C ALA A 129 9.65 -0.87 -0.51
N ILE A 130 9.59 -2.19 -0.38
CA ILE A 130 10.75 -3.04 -0.07
C ILE A 130 11.06 -3.92 -1.26
N VAL A 131 12.26 -3.78 -1.80
CA VAL A 131 12.76 -4.57 -2.91
C VAL A 131 13.74 -5.61 -2.40
N GLU A 132 13.55 -6.88 -2.78
CA GLU A 132 14.54 -7.94 -2.60
C GLU A 132 15.29 -8.16 -3.91
N LYS A 133 16.61 -8.11 -3.85
CA LYS A 133 17.48 -8.47 -4.96
C LYS A 133 17.69 -9.98 -5.01
N GLU A 134 18.16 -10.50 -6.14
CA GLU A 134 18.47 -11.94 -6.28
C GLU A 134 19.57 -12.41 -5.29
N ASP A 135 20.46 -11.53 -4.87
CA ASP A 135 21.48 -11.81 -3.85
C ASP A 135 20.95 -11.79 -2.41
N GLY A 136 19.65 -11.55 -2.23
CA GLY A 136 18.97 -11.49 -0.93
C GLY A 136 19.06 -10.15 -0.21
N THR A 137 19.74 -9.14 -0.78
CA THR A 137 19.79 -7.79 -0.22
C THR A 137 18.41 -7.14 -0.25
N LEU A 138 18.00 -6.55 0.87
CA LEU A 138 16.74 -5.79 0.97
C LEU A 138 17.02 -4.29 0.91
N LEU A 139 16.30 -3.60 0.03
CA LEU A 139 16.33 -2.15 -0.14
C LEU A 139 14.95 -1.59 0.17
N MET A 140 14.86 -0.45 0.84
CA MET A 140 13.58 0.15 1.22
C MET A 140 13.58 1.65 0.97
N VAL A 141 12.43 2.15 0.57
CA VAL A 141 12.07 3.56 0.58
C VAL A 141 10.72 3.73 1.24
N THR A 142 10.55 4.85 1.96
CA THR A 142 9.34 5.11 2.77
C THR A 142 8.73 6.46 2.43
N LYS A 143 7.40 6.52 2.37
CA LYS A 143 6.61 7.77 2.27
C LYS A 143 5.51 7.78 3.32
N PHE A 144 5.35 8.89 3.99
CA PHE A 144 4.22 9.08 4.91
C PHE A 144 3.01 9.60 4.14
N VAL A 145 1.85 8.96 4.34
CA VAL A 145 0.59 9.32 3.70
C VAL A 145 -0.46 9.65 4.76
N LYS A 146 -1.08 10.81 4.64
CA LYS A 146 -2.26 11.21 5.43
C LYS A 146 -3.53 10.78 4.70
N GLY A 147 -3.97 9.56 4.97
CA GLY A 147 -5.24 8.99 4.51
C GLY A 147 -5.84 8.16 5.64
N ALA A 148 -7.14 8.25 5.87
CA ALA A 148 -7.82 7.51 6.93
C ALA A 148 -9.21 7.05 6.49
N GLY A 149 -9.63 5.86 7.01
CA GLY A 149 -10.95 5.30 6.75
C GLY A 149 -11.12 4.65 5.38
N GLY A 150 -10.05 4.51 4.58
CA GLY A 150 -10.14 3.95 3.23
C GLY A 150 -10.57 2.48 3.18
N CYS A 151 -10.30 1.71 4.23
CA CYS A 151 -10.72 0.31 4.30
C CYS A 151 -12.21 0.15 4.61
N SER A 152 -12.80 1.11 5.32
CA SER A 152 -14.24 1.13 5.68
C SER A 152 -15.08 2.05 4.78
N ALA A 153 -14.46 2.79 3.86
CA ALA A 153 -15.14 3.68 2.94
C ALA A 153 -16.21 2.91 2.13
N PRO A 154 -17.44 3.43 2.02
CA PRO A 154 -18.49 2.81 1.21
C PRO A 154 -18.02 2.63 -0.24
N SER A 155 -18.51 1.57 -0.90
CA SER A 155 -18.32 1.45 -2.34
C SER A 155 -19.07 2.60 -3.04
N LEU A 156 -18.39 3.29 -3.96
CA LEU A 156 -19.01 4.31 -4.80
C LEU A 156 -19.94 3.71 -5.87
N LYS A 157 -19.94 2.38 -6.00
CA LYS A 157 -20.74 1.65 -7.00
C LYS A 157 -21.86 0.89 -6.30
N ASP A 158 -22.96 0.78 -7.02
CA ASP A 158 -24.02 -0.14 -6.70
C ASP A 158 -23.46 -1.57 -6.59
N ALA A 159 -23.86 -2.31 -5.54
CA ALA A 159 -23.36 -3.65 -5.28
C ALA A 159 -23.75 -4.63 -6.39
N ASP A 160 -24.96 -4.52 -6.93
CA ASP A 160 -25.45 -5.39 -7.99
C ASP A 160 -24.71 -5.13 -9.30
N GLU A 161 -24.45 -3.85 -9.63
CA GLU A 161 -23.62 -3.49 -10.77
C GLU A 161 -22.19 -4.01 -10.63
N ALA A 162 -21.60 -3.88 -9.44
CA ALA A 162 -20.25 -4.37 -9.17
C ALA A 162 -20.18 -5.89 -9.36
N MET A 163 -21.18 -6.63 -8.87
CA MET A 163 -21.24 -8.09 -9.02
C MET A 163 -21.54 -8.53 -10.46
N ALA A 164 -22.41 -7.84 -11.20
CA ALA A 164 -22.70 -8.11 -12.62
C ALA A 164 -21.47 -7.91 -13.53
N ASN A 165 -20.51 -7.10 -13.08
CA ASN A 165 -19.27 -6.82 -13.81
C ASN A 165 -18.06 -7.57 -13.24
N LEU A 166 -18.24 -8.42 -12.22
CA LEU A 166 -17.18 -9.12 -11.53
C LEU A 166 -16.27 -9.88 -12.51
N GLY A 167 -14.96 -9.65 -12.40
CA GLY A 167 -13.94 -10.34 -13.19
C GLY A 167 -13.77 -9.84 -14.62
N LYS A 168 -14.61 -8.93 -15.12
CA LYS A 168 -14.38 -8.32 -16.44
C LYS A 168 -13.03 -7.61 -16.43
N SER A 169 -12.12 -8.09 -17.24
CA SER A 169 -10.73 -7.64 -17.24
C SER A 169 -10.33 -7.07 -18.60
N GLN A 170 -9.45 -6.08 -18.57
CA GLN A 170 -8.84 -5.49 -19.76
C GLN A 170 -7.34 -5.47 -19.59
N VAL A 171 -6.63 -5.85 -20.65
CA VAL A 171 -5.18 -5.77 -20.74
C VAL A 171 -4.80 -4.91 -21.92
N LYS A 172 -3.97 -3.90 -21.69
CA LYS A 172 -3.53 -2.95 -22.72
C LYS A 172 -2.01 -2.90 -22.78
N LEU A 173 -1.49 -2.93 -23.99
CA LEU A 173 -0.11 -2.52 -24.26
C LEU A 173 -0.07 -0.99 -24.37
N LEU A 174 0.87 -0.39 -23.71
CA LEU A 174 1.13 1.04 -23.73
C LEU A 174 2.47 1.31 -24.43
N ALA A 175 2.73 2.56 -24.74
CA ALA A 175 4.01 2.98 -25.28
C ALA A 175 5.17 2.57 -24.38
N SER A 176 6.35 2.38 -24.99
CA SER A 176 7.59 2.21 -24.24
C SER A 176 7.83 3.41 -23.33
N PRO A 177 8.45 3.24 -22.15
CA PRO A 177 8.91 4.36 -21.37
C PRO A 177 9.81 5.28 -22.19
N GLU A 178 9.73 6.57 -21.93
CA GLU A 178 10.55 7.55 -22.65
C GLU A 178 12.05 7.21 -22.48
N GLY A 179 12.78 7.22 -23.58
CA GLY A 179 14.22 6.93 -23.59
C GLY A 179 14.61 5.45 -23.43
N ASN A 180 13.65 4.54 -23.25
CA ASN A 180 13.94 3.11 -23.04
C ASN A 180 13.15 2.22 -24.01
N LYS A 181 13.77 1.87 -25.14
CA LYS A 181 13.16 1.01 -26.18
C LYS A 181 13.18 -0.48 -25.84
N ASP A 182 14.02 -0.88 -24.89
CA ASP A 182 14.16 -2.26 -24.45
C ASP A 182 13.04 -2.67 -23.47
N MET A 183 12.29 -1.69 -22.99
CA MET A 183 11.18 -1.89 -22.09
C MET A 183 9.86 -1.45 -22.74
N ARG A 184 8.79 -2.10 -22.38
CA ARG A 184 7.39 -1.78 -22.72
C ARG A 184 6.58 -1.54 -21.46
N SER A 185 5.44 -0.85 -21.62
CA SER A 185 4.47 -0.70 -20.53
C SER A 185 3.23 -1.51 -20.82
N GLY A 186 2.69 -2.13 -19.77
CA GLY A 186 1.42 -2.82 -19.75
C GLY A 186 0.47 -2.20 -18.73
N LEU A 187 -0.82 -2.40 -18.92
CA LEU A 187 -1.88 -2.02 -18.01
C LEU A 187 -2.88 -3.17 -17.89
N VAL A 188 -3.08 -3.63 -16.68
CA VAL A 188 -4.15 -4.58 -16.33
C VAL A 188 -5.20 -3.84 -15.53
N MET A 189 -6.47 -4.01 -15.88
CA MET A 189 -7.62 -3.50 -15.14
C MET A 189 -8.58 -4.67 -14.91
N VAL A 190 -9.01 -4.87 -13.68
CA VAL A 190 -9.96 -5.91 -13.29
C VAL A 190 -11.17 -5.25 -12.63
N ARG A 191 -12.37 -5.54 -13.09
CA ARG A 191 -13.60 -5.13 -12.41
C ARG A 191 -13.81 -6.03 -11.21
N HIS A 192 -13.61 -5.50 -10.04
CA HIS A 192 -13.75 -6.22 -8.79
C HIS A 192 -14.01 -5.23 -7.63
N PRO A 193 -15.00 -5.44 -6.78
CA PRO A 193 -15.31 -4.50 -5.69
C PRO A 193 -14.18 -4.40 -4.67
N ASN A 194 -13.36 -5.42 -4.53
CA ASN A 194 -12.30 -5.53 -3.53
C ASN A 194 -12.80 -5.13 -2.14
N TYR A 195 -13.88 -5.78 -1.70
CA TYR A 195 -14.39 -5.56 -0.34
C TYR A 195 -13.35 -5.97 0.69
N SER A 196 -13.11 -5.08 1.63
CA SER A 196 -12.11 -5.27 2.69
C SER A 196 -12.62 -6.10 3.88
N GLY A 197 -13.95 -6.29 4.01
CA GLY A 197 -14.57 -6.85 5.21
C GLY A 197 -14.92 -5.81 6.27
N MET A 198 -14.52 -4.54 6.07
CA MET A 198 -14.76 -3.44 7.01
C MET A 198 -15.82 -2.45 6.50
N GLN A 199 -16.29 -2.64 5.29
CA GLN A 199 -17.34 -1.82 4.69
C GLN A 199 -18.72 -2.29 5.15
N MET A 200 -19.61 -1.33 5.37
CA MET A 200 -20.99 -1.59 5.81
C MET A 200 -21.94 -1.42 4.62
N ASN A 201 -22.85 -2.36 4.45
CA ASN A 201 -23.99 -2.22 3.56
C ASN A 201 -24.95 -1.19 4.18
N GLN A 202 -25.23 -0.12 3.45
CA GLN A 202 -26.02 1.02 3.94
C GLN A 202 -27.50 0.70 4.13
N GLU A 203 -28.02 -0.31 3.43
CA GLU A 203 -29.43 -0.73 3.51
C GLU A 203 -29.67 -1.67 4.69
N THR A 204 -28.75 -2.63 4.90
CA THR A 204 -28.93 -3.66 5.91
C THR A 204 -28.24 -3.35 7.24
N GLY A 205 -27.28 -2.41 7.25
CA GLY A 205 -26.43 -2.10 8.40
C GLY A 205 -25.43 -3.21 8.76
N LEU A 206 -25.27 -4.23 7.93
CA LEU A 206 -24.35 -5.34 8.15
C LEU A 206 -23.02 -5.10 7.45
N TYR A 207 -21.93 -5.66 8.00
CA TYR A 207 -20.64 -5.67 7.33
C TYR A 207 -20.67 -6.55 6.07
N ILE A 208 -20.09 -6.04 4.99
CA ILE A 208 -19.91 -6.79 3.74
C ILE A 208 -18.71 -7.71 3.91
N PRO A 209 -18.84 -9.03 3.72
CA PRO A 209 -17.72 -9.96 3.79
C PRO A 209 -16.56 -9.56 2.88
N ALA A 210 -15.34 -9.80 3.33
CA ALA A 210 -14.15 -9.55 2.51
C ALA A 210 -14.22 -10.38 1.22
N LYS A 211 -14.04 -9.70 0.08
CA LYS A 211 -13.96 -10.32 -1.24
C LYS A 211 -13.04 -9.47 -2.12
N TYR A 212 -11.86 -9.96 -2.41
CA TYR A 212 -10.80 -9.18 -3.05
C TYR A 212 -9.95 -10.04 -3.98
N VAL A 213 -9.29 -9.42 -4.94
CA VAL A 213 -8.26 -10.05 -5.77
C VAL A 213 -7.09 -10.43 -4.87
N SER A 214 -6.84 -11.73 -4.73
CA SER A 214 -5.79 -12.28 -3.87
C SER A 214 -4.52 -12.61 -4.63
N LYS A 215 -4.64 -12.98 -5.93
CA LYS A 215 -3.50 -13.32 -6.79
C LYS A 215 -3.70 -12.80 -8.21
N MET A 216 -2.59 -12.48 -8.86
CA MET A 216 -2.57 -12.16 -10.28
C MET A 216 -1.26 -12.64 -10.89
N ASP A 217 -1.34 -13.48 -11.91
CA ASP A 217 -0.21 -13.91 -12.71
C ASP A 217 -0.23 -13.18 -14.05
N VAL A 218 0.87 -12.46 -14.36
CA VAL A 218 1.03 -11.72 -15.60
C VAL A 218 2.18 -12.32 -16.38
N SER A 219 1.93 -12.68 -17.63
CA SER A 219 2.92 -13.24 -18.55
C SER A 219 2.98 -12.47 -19.87
N ARG A 220 4.12 -12.49 -20.53
CA ARG A 220 4.37 -11.98 -21.86
C ARG A 220 4.89 -13.10 -22.74
N GLY A 221 4.18 -13.43 -23.82
CA GLY A 221 4.59 -14.53 -24.71
C GLY A 221 4.75 -15.88 -24.01
N GLY A 222 4.04 -16.12 -22.91
CA GLY A 222 4.12 -17.34 -22.12
C GLY A 222 5.14 -17.29 -20.97
N GLU A 223 6.04 -16.30 -20.91
CA GLU A 223 7.00 -16.13 -19.82
C GLU A 223 6.46 -15.18 -18.74
N THR A 224 6.71 -15.49 -17.48
CA THR A 224 6.25 -14.68 -16.35
C THR A 224 6.88 -13.28 -16.38
N VAL A 225 6.05 -12.24 -16.33
CA VAL A 225 6.46 -10.87 -16.02
C VAL A 225 6.50 -10.71 -14.51
N PHE A 226 5.38 -10.95 -13.84
CA PHE A 226 5.32 -11.00 -12.39
C PHE A 226 4.16 -11.86 -11.91
N LYS A 227 4.27 -12.32 -10.67
CA LYS A 227 3.17 -12.84 -9.86
C LYS A 227 2.89 -11.85 -8.75
N LEU A 228 1.63 -11.56 -8.51
CA LEU A 228 1.16 -10.70 -7.43
C LEU A 228 0.42 -11.52 -6.40
N GLU A 229 0.76 -11.35 -5.14
CA GLU A 229 -0.08 -11.66 -3.99
C GLU A 229 -0.57 -10.34 -3.39
N ALA A 230 -1.87 -10.21 -3.18
CA ALA A 230 -2.50 -8.98 -2.74
C ALA A 230 -3.41 -9.19 -1.54
N GLY A 231 -3.49 -8.17 -0.70
CA GLY A 231 -4.40 -8.13 0.44
C GLY A 231 -5.56 -7.17 0.20
N ILE A 232 -6.37 -6.98 1.26
CA ILE A 232 -7.54 -6.08 1.26
C ILE A 232 -7.18 -4.60 1.03
N SER A 233 -5.90 -4.25 1.11
CA SER A 233 -5.41 -2.87 0.92
C SER A 233 -5.31 -2.46 -0.55
N ILE A 234 -5.47 -3.36 -1.51
CA ILE A 234 -5.65 -2.98 -2.94
C ILE A 234 -7.03 -2.37 -3.10
N SER A 235 -7.11 -1.21 -3.77
CA SER A 235 -8.36 -0.51 -4.03
C SER A 235 -9.35 -1.29 -4.90
N ALA A 236 -10.63 -0.90 -4.89
CA ALA A 236 -11.63 -1.42 -5.81
C ALA A 236 -11.19 -1.21 -7.28
N ASP A 237 -11.65 -2.08 -8.16
CA ASP A 237 -11.24 -2.15 -9.56
C ASP A 237 -9.72 -2.09 -9.71
N PRO A 238 -9.00 -3.15 -9.25
CA PRO A 238 -7.55 -3.20 -9.33
C PRO A 238 -7.03 -2.78 -10.70
N ASN A 239 -6.09 -1.84 -10.65
CA ASN A 239 -5.49 -1.24 -11.83
C ASN A 239 -3.98 -1.25 -11.62
N ILE A 240 -3.25 -2.03 -12.41
CA ILE A 240 -1.81 -2.17 -12.27
C ILE A 240 -1.15 -1.81 -13.59
N ARG A 241 -0.41 -0.71 -13.57
CA ARG A 241 0.50 -0.35 -14.67
C ARG A 241 1.89 -0.87 -14.32
N PHE A 242 2.54 -1.47 -15.28
CA PHE A 242 3.86 -2.08 -15.09
C PHE A 242 4.73 -1.96 -16.33
N THR A 243 6.03 -2.06 -16.15
CA THR A 243 6.99 -2.21 -17.25
C THR A 243 7.48 -3.65 -17.33
N PHE A 244 7.86 -4.06 -18.53
CA PHE A 244 8.38 -5.39 -18.83
C PHE A 244 9.33 -5.33 -20.05
N ALA A 245 10.18 -6.35 -20.20
CA ALA A 245 11.12 -6.41 -21.31
C ALA A 245 10.39 -6.45 -22.66
N ASN A 246 10.82 -5.62 -23.61
CA ASN A 246 10.36 -5.69 -24.99
C ASN A 246 10.85 -6.99 -25.64
N GLY A 247 10.08 -7.56 -26.53
CA GLY A 247 10.46 -8.80 -27.21
C GLY A 247 9.70 -9.00 -28.53
N SER A 248 9.99 -10.08 -29.22
CA SER A 248 9.32 -10.44 -30.47
C SER A 248 7.82 -10.72 -30.30
N ASN A 249 7.44 -11.32 -29.16
CA ASN A 249 6.04 -11.52 -28.78
C ASN A 249 5.75 -10.69 -27.52
N ASN A 250 4.96 -9.63 -27.68
CA ASN A 250 4.53 -8.76 -26.59
C ASN A 250 3.06 -9.02 -26.18
N GLN A 251 2.50 -10.14 -26.55
CA GLN A 251 1.16 -10.52 -26.07
C GLN A 251 1.21 -10.73 -24.56
N ILE A 252 0.40 -9.96 -23.82
CA ILE A 252 0.25 -10.08 -22.39
C ILE A 252 -0.98 -10.94 -22.10
N ALA A 253 -0.80 -11.94 -21.26
CA ALA A 253 -1.88 -12.74 -20.67
C ALA A 253 -1.88 -12.56 -19.17
N VAL A 254 -3.08 -12.53 -18.59
CA VAL A 254 -3.32 -12.31 -17.16
C VAL A 254 -4.31 -13.34 -16.65
N THR A 255 -3.95 -13.96 -15.53
CA THR A 255 -4.85 -14.80 -14.73
C THR A 255 -5.00 -14.15 -13.35
N THR A 256 -6.22 -13.85 -12.95
CA THR A 256 -6.54 -13.23 -11.65
C THR A 256 -7.37 -14.21 -10.83
N THR A 257 -7.04 -14.37 -9.56
CA THR A 257 -7.83 -15.18 -8.61
C THR A 257 -8.27 -14.29 -7.45
N ASP A 258 -9.54 -14.38 -7.08
CA ASP A 258 -10.07 -13.69 -5.90
C ASP A 258 -9.99 -14.55 -4.62
N SER A 259 -10.38 -13.96 -3.49
CA SER A 259 -10.39 -14.64 -2.17
C SER A 259 -11.40 -15.79 -2.08
N ASP A 260 -12.41 -15.83 -2.96
CA ASP A 260 -13.39 -16.90 -3.01
C ASP A 260 -12.98 -18.03 -3.98
N GLY A 261 -11.80 -17.89 -4.63
CA GLY A 261 -11.28 -18.87 -5.58
C GLY A 261 -11.81 -18.71 -7.01
N ASN A 262 -12.55 -17.64 -7.33
CA ASN A 262 -12.95 -17.37 -8.70
C ASN A 262 -11.72 -16.98 -9.53
N VAL A 263 -11.65 -17.52 -10.76
CA VAL A 263 -10.52 -17.28 -11.68
C VAL A 263 -11.03 -16.51 -12.90
N PHE A 264 -10.34 -15.43 -13.23
CA PHE A 264 -10.63 -14.56 -14.37
C PHE A 264 -9.39 -14.47 -15.26
N THR A 265 -9.57 -14.55 -16.57
CA THR A 265 -8.47 -14.45 -17.54
C THR A 265 -8.71 -13.33 -18.54
N ALA A 266 -7.65 -12.69 -18.94
CA ALA A 266 -7.65 -11.71 -20.02
C ALA A 266 -6.33 -11.71 -20.76
N GLN A 267 -6.34 -11.26 -22.00
CA GLN A 267 -5.12 -11.08 -22.79
C GLN A 267 -5.24 -9.88 -23.72
N THR A 268 -4.11 -9.35 -24.15
CA THR A 268 -4.12 -8.36 -25.23
C THR A 268 -4.58 -9.01 -26.53
N ALA A 269 -5.25 -8.24 -27.39
CA ALA A 269 -5.51 -8.69 -28.75
C ALA A 269 -4.18 -9.12 -29.41
N ALA A 270 -4.22 -10.19 -30.19
CA ALA A 270 -3.09 -10.55 -31.03
C ALA A 270 -2.76 -9.35 -31.92
N SER A 271 -1.49 -8.92 -31.92
CA SER A 271 -1.03 -7.91 -32.87
C SER A 271 -1.20 -8.55 -34.26
N GLY A 272 -2.15 -8.05 -35.03
CA GLY A 272 -2.22 -8.43 -36.44
C GLY A 272 -0.88 -8.12 -37.08
N SER A 273 -0.27 -9.14 -37.68
CA SER A 273 0.94 -9.06 -38.51
C SER A 273 0.69 -8.19 -39.72
#